data_3aec4559f242fb7878d1bfe34157d6c0
#
_entry.id   3aec4559f242fb7878d1bfe34157d6c0
#
_cell.length_a   1.000
_cell.length_b   1.000
_cell.length_c   1.000
_cell.angle_alpha   90.00
_cell.angle_beta   90.00
_cell.angle_gamma   90.00
#
_symmetry.space_group_name_H-M   'P 1'
#
loop_
_entity.id
_entity.type
_entity.pdbx_description
1 polymer ?
#
loop_
_entity_poly.entity_id
_entity_poly.type
_entity_poly.pdbx_seq_one_letter_code
_entity_poly.pdbx_strand_id
1 'polypeptide(L)'
;MGRVEGKVALVTGAARGQGRSHAIRLAQEGADLILLDVLEDLPTLEYPLGTEADLAETVAAVEALDRRVVWGKADIRDADALRELVTRGVGELGALDIVSANAGISPRLAKIWEITPQEWDDQIAVNLTGVFNTIRVVVPPMIAGGRGGAIVLTSSGAGLAGIPHLGAYNASKHGVVGLALTLANELARHDIRVNALCPGTVGTPMVTQNRSQHSFFRPDLPAPSLTDTMAALKKVSPLGRPWIEPIDVSNALLWLVSDEGRYVTGITLPIDQGTRNRP
;
A
#
# COMPACT_ATOMS: atom_id res chain seq x y z
N MET A 1 -25.96 -3.75 -6.39
CA MET A 1 -24.82 -4.42 -7.01
C MET A 1 -23.58 -3.63 -6.61
N GLY A 2 -22.59 -4.28 -6.06
CA GLY A 2 -21.36 -3.62 -5.62
C GLY A 2 -20.53 -3.10 -6.81
N ARG A 3 -19.70 -2.08 -6.58
CA ARG A 3 -18.89 -1.41 -7.63
C ARG A 3 -17.82 -2.31 -8.24
N VAL A 4 -17.45 -3.40 -7.56
CA VAL A 4 -16.50 -4.43 -8.00
C VAL A 4 -17.07 -5.83 -7.82
N GLU A 5 -18.39 -5.97 -7.93
CA GLU A 5 -19.10 -7.24 -7.80
C GLU A 5 -18.57 -8.30 -8.76
N GLY A 6 -18.27 -9.49 -8.25
CA GLY A 6 -17.75 -10.63 -9.02
C GLY A 6 -16.32 -10.47 -9.52
N LYS A 7 -15.58 -9.47 -9.04
CA LYS A 7 -14.15 -9.30 -9.28
C LYS A 7 -13.34 -10.04 -8.22
N VAL A 8 -12.11 -10.41 -8.57
CA VAL A 8 -11.13 -10.97 -7.64
C VAL A 8 -10.00 -9.98 -7.45
N ALA A 9 -9.72 -9.61 -6.21
CA ALA A 9 -8.73 -8.60 -5.86
C ALA A 9 -7.60 -9.17 -5.00
N LEU A 10 -6.35 -8.91 -5.39
CA LEU A 10 -5.17 -9.14 -4.56
C LEU A 10 -4.83 -7.89 -3.76
N VAL A 11 -4.58 -8.07 -2.45
CA VAL A 11 -4.05 -7.01 -1.59
C VAL A 11 -2.80 -7.51 -0.88
N THR A 12 -1.66 -6.82 -1.07
CA THR A 12 -0.43 -7.09 -0.33
C THR A 12 -0.33 -6.19 0.91
N GLY A 13 0.25 -6.71 2.01
CA GLY A 13 0.29 -5.99 3.28
C GLY A 13 -1.10 -5.90 3.93
N ALA A 14 -1.86 -7.00 3.89
CA ALA A 14 -3.29 -7.03 4.20
C ALA A 14 -3.61 -7.19 5.69
N ALA A 15 -2.62 -7.50 6.54
CA ALA A 15 -2.87 -7.82 7.94
C ALA A 15 -3.44 -6.64 8.72
N ARG A 16 -3.08 -5.39 8.38
CA ARG A 16 -3.50 -4.20 9.13
C ARG A 16 -3.46 -2.91 8.30
N GLY A 17 -3.80 -1.78 8.92
CA GLY A 17 -3.67 -0.44 8.35
C GLY A 17 -4.42 -0.26 7.03
N GLN A 18 -3.74 0.28 6.02
CA GLN A 18 -4.34 0.52 4.72
C GLN A 18 -4.75 -0.78 4.02
N GLY A 19 -3.89 -1.83 4.06
CA GLY A 19 -4.18 -3.11 3.41
C GLY A 19 -5.44 -3.79 3.95
N ARG A 20 -5.62 -3.83 5.28
CA ARG A 20 -6.88 -4.30 5.90
C ARG A 20 -8.08 -3.48 5.43
N SER A 21 -7.94 -2.16 5.46
CA SER A 21 -9.01 -1.25 5.02
C SER A 21 -9.35 -1.45 3.54
N HIS A 22 -8.36 -1.68 2.68
CA HIS A 22 -8.56 -1.98 1.25
C HIS A 22 -9.31 -3.30 1.05
N ALA A 23 -8.89 -4.35 1.76
CA ALA A 23 -9.52 -5.67 1.69
C ALA A 23 -11.01 -5.59 2.07
N ILE A 24 -11.31 -5.00 3.23
CA ILE A 24 -12.69 -4.85 3.71
C ILE A 24 -13.51 -3.97 2.75
N ARG A 25 -12.94 -2.86 2.26
CA ARG A 25 -13.67 -1.95 1.36
C ARG A 25 -14.00 -2.58 0.02
N LEU A 26 -13.08 -3.37 -0.55
CA LEU A 26 -13.32 -4.12 -1.78
C LEU A 26 -14.34 -5.25 -1.58
N ALA A 27 -14.29 -5.96 -0.43
CA ALA A 27 -15.26 -6.98 -0.06
C ALA A 27 -16.69 -6.40 0.09
N GLN A 28 -16.84 -5.24 0.73
CA GLN A 28 -18.12 -4.52 0.84
C GLN A 28 -18.75 -4.21 -0.52
N GLU A 29 -17.94 -4.08 -1.56
CA GLU A 29 -18.37 -3.79 -2.93
C GLU A 29 -18.39 -5.04 -3.83
N GLY A 30 -18.31 -6.23 -3.22
CA GLY A 30 -18.58 -7.50 -3.88
C GLY A 30 -17.37 -8.25 -4.45
N ALA A 31 -16.14 -7.83 -4.14
CA ALA A 31 -14.95 -8.56 -4.57
C ALA A 31 -14.66 -9.76 -3.67
N ASP A 32 -14.18 -10.86 -4.26
CA ASP A 32 -13.46 -11.93 -3.57
C ASP A 32 -11.98 -11.56 -3.43
N LEU A 33 -11.28 -12.04 -2.40
CA LEU A 33 -9.97 -11.54 -2.00
C LEU A 33 -8.85 -12.59 -2.03
N ILE A 34 -7.67 -12.17 -2.50
CA ILE A 34 -6.39 -12.84 -2.25
C ILE A 34 -5.60 -11.92 -1.31
N LEU A 35 -5.29 -12.37 -0.09
CA LEU A 35 -4.66 -11.57 0.93
C LEU A 35 -3.31 -12.14 1.35
N LEU A 36 -2.29 -11.27 1.45
CA LEU A 36 -0.99 -11.68 1.97
C LEU A 36 -0.35 -10.59 2.84
N ASP A 37 0.47 -11.06 3.75
CA ASP A 37 1.36 -10.22 4.56
C ASP A 37 2.61 -11.02 4.94
N VAL A 38 3.70 -10.32 5.32
CA VAL A 38 4.95 -10.96 5.73
C VAL A 38 4.85 -11.61 7.11
N LEU A 39 4.02 -11.06 8.01
CA LEU A 39 3.75 -11.54 9.37
C LEU A 39 5.01 -11.77 10.22
N GLU A 40 6.02 -10.94 9.99
CA GLU A 40 7.32 -11.04 10.66
C GLU A 40 7.97 -9.66 10.73
N ASP A 41 8.54 -9.32 11.89
CA ASP A 41 9.19 -8.04 12.12
C ASP A 41 10.52 -7.95 11.38
N LEU A 42 10.90 -6.73 11.00
CA LEU A 42 12.22 -6.40 10.48
C LEU A 42 13.02 -5.66 11.55
N PRO A 43 14.25 -6.09 11.85
CA PRO A 43 15.07 -5.49 12.91
C PRO A 43 15.39 -4.00 12.70
N THR A 44 15.34 -3.52 11.46
CA THR A 44 15.60 -2.11 11.11
C THR A 44 14.43 -1.17 11.36
N LEU A 45 13.27 -1.70 11.78
CA LEU A 45 12.07 -0.91 12.03
C LEU A 45 11.87 -0.64 13.54
N GLU A 46 11.39 0.56 13.85
CA GLU A 46 11.07 0.99 15.22
C GLU A 46 9.59 0.81 15.59
N TYR A 47 8.86 0.05 14.80
CA TYR A 47 7.46 -0.31 15.04
C TYR A 47 7.22 -1.76 14.59
N PRO A 48 6.33 -2.52 15.26
CA PRO A 48 6.05 -3.90 14.88
C PRO A 48 5.37 -3.97 13.52
N LEU A 49 5.51 -5.06 12.79
CA LEU A 49 4.73 -5.35 11.58
C LEU A 49 3.42 -6.08 11.91
N GLY A 50 2.67 -6.50 10.89
CA GLY A 50 1.42 -7.25 11.06
C GLY A 50 1.70 -8.66 11.59
N THR A 51 0.81 -9.17 12.42
CA THR A 51 0.88 -10.51 12.98
C THR A 51 -0.09 -11.46 12.26
N GLU A 52 0.04 -12.76 12.52
CA GLU A 52 -0.91 -13.76 12.03
C GLU A 52 -2.34 -13.51 12.56
N ALA A 53 -2.46 -13.07 13.82
CA ALA A 53 -3.73 -12.68 14.40
C ALA A 53 -4.35 -11.47 13.68
N ASP A 54 -3.53 -10.47 13.33
CA ASP A 54 -3.98 -9.32 12.54
C ASP A 54 -4.52 -9.72 11.16
N LEU A 55 -3.85 -10.66 10.47
CA LEU A 55 -4.33 -11.15 9.18
C LEU A 55 -5.61 -11.95 9.33
N ALA A 56 -5.70 -12.80 10.36
CA ALA A 56 -6.91 -13.57 10.66
C ALA A 56 -8.12 -12.66 10.93
N GLU A 57 -7.94 -11.53 11.63
CA GLU A 57 -9.01 -10.54 11.80
C GLU A 57 -9.46 -9.93 10.46
N THR A 58 -8.52 -9.66 9.55
CA THR A 58 -8.87 -9.14 8.22
C THR A 58 -9.66 -10.18 7.42
N VAL A 59 -9.24 -11.44 7.47
CA VAL A 59 -9.92 -12.57 6.81
C VAL A 59 -11.34 -12.73 7.35
N ALA A 60 -11.51 -12.79 8.67
CA ALA A 60 -12.83 -12.89 9.31
C ALA A 60 -13.75 -11.73 8.92
N ALA A 61 -13.23 -10.51 8.83
CA ALA A 61 -14.01 -9.34 8.39
C ALA A 61 -14.46 -9.44 6.92
N VAL A 62 -13.67 -10.05 6.04
CA VAL A 62 -14.04 -10.30 4.64
C VAL A 62 -15.10 -11.41 4.54
N GLU A 63 -14.90 -12.52 5.26
CA GLU A 63 -15.85 -13.63 5.30
C GLU A 63 -17.22 -13.23 5.86
N ALA A 64 -17.24 -12.35 6.86
CA ALA A 64 -18.47 -11.78 7.41
C ALA A 64 -19.30 -10.95 6.40
N LEU A 65 -18.71 -10.59 5.26
CA LEU A 65 -19.36 -9.92 4.12
C LEU A 65 -19.80 -10.91 3.02
N ASP A 66 -19.81 -12.23 3.31
CA ASP A 66 -20.12 -13.30 2.35
C ASP A 66 -19.19 -13.28 1.12
N ARG A 67 -17.90 -12.92 1.31
CA ARG A 67 -16.88 -12.97 0.24
C ARG A 67 -15.90 -14.10 0.47
N ARG A 68 -15.49 -14.74 -0.63
CA ARG A 68 -14.46 -15.78 -0.57
C ARG A 68 -13.09 -15.12 -0.39
N VAL A 69 -12.22 -15.78 0.37
CA VAL A 69 -10.87 -15.28 0.61
C VAL A 69 -9.84 -16.41 0.58
N VAL A 70 -8.78 -16.23 -0.19
CA VAL A 70 -7.58 -17.06 -0.15
C VAL A 70 -6.47 -16.21 0.47
N TRP A 71 -5.81 -16.71 1.50
CA TRP A 71 -4.83 -15.91 2.21
C TRP A 71 -3.62 -16.73 2.68
N GLY A 72 -2.53 -16.05 2.99
CA GLY A 72 -1.34 -16.69 3.52
C GLY A 72 -0.22 -15.72 3.89
N LYS A 73 0.76 -16.28 4.62
CA LYS A 73 2.05 -15.61 4.85
C LYS A 73 2.85 -15.64 3.53
N ALA A 74 3.24 -14.45 3.04
CA ALA A 74 4.18 -14.31 1.94
C ALA A 74 4.90 -12.97 2.04
N ASP A 75 6.21 -13.00 1.87
CA ASP A 75 7.04 -11.81 1.76
C ASP A 75 7.12 -11.40 0.28
N ILE A 76 6.79 -10.15 -0.04
CA ILE A 76 6.89 -9.66 -1.42
C ILE A 76 8.33 -9.59 -1.95
N ARG A 77 9.33 -9.70 -1.07
CA ARG A 77 10.74 -9.86 -1.46
C ARG A 77 11.03 -11.23 -2.05
N ASP A 78 10.24 -12.25 -1.69
CA ASP A 78 10.29 -13.62 -2.21
C ASP A 78 9.26 -13.81 -3.33
N ALA A 79 9.73 -13.74 -4.58
CA ALA A 79 8.87 -13.87 -5.75
C ALA A 79 8.25 -15.27 -5.91
N ASP A 80 8.88 -16.31 -5.36
CA ASP A 80 8.38 -17.68 -5.49
C ASP A 80 7.25 -17.96 -4.47
N ALA A 81 7.43 -17.56 -3.22
CA ALA A 81 6.36 -17.60 -2.22
C ALA A 81 5.13 -16.79 -2.65
N LEU A 82 5.37 -15.60 -3.21
CA LEU A 82 4.31 -14.75 -3.76
C LEU A 82 3.58 -15.44 -4.93
N ARG A 83 4.32 -16.06 -5.83
CA ARG A 83 3.76 -16.78 -6.99
C ARG A 83 2.90 -17.97 -6.57
N GLU A 84 3.35 -18.75 -5.59
CA GLU A 84 2.61 -19.88 -5.06
C GLU A 84 1.23 -19.44 -4.55
N LEU A 85 1.20 -18.41 -3.70
CA LEU A 85 -0.05 -17.90 -3.15
C LEU A 85 -0.98 -17.30 -4.21
N VAL A 86 -0.45 -16.51 -5.15
CA VAL A 86 -1.25 -15.94 -6.24
C VAL A 86 -1.81 -17.03 -7.15
N THR A 87 -1.01 -18.06 -7.49
CA THR A 87 -1.47 -19.18 -8.31
C THR A 87 -2.59 -19.95 -7.62
N ARG A 88 -2.45 -20.22 -6.33
CA ARG A 88 -3.50 -20.84 -5.52
C ARG A 88 -4.77 -19.98 -5.52
N GLY A 89 -4.64 -18.69 -5.23
CA GLY A 89 -5.77 -17.76 -5.20
C GLY A 89 -6.52 -17.66 -6.53
N VAL A 90 -5.78 -17.54 -7.64
CA VAL A 90 -6.39 -17.54 -8.99
C VAL A 90 -7.05 -18.87 -9.30
N GLY A 91 -6.43 -20.01 -8.90
CA GLY A 91 -7.02 -21.34 -9.10
C GLY A 91 -8.33 -21.55 -8.34
N GLU A 92 -8.40 -21.07 -7.10
CA GLU A 92 -9.58 -21.26 -6.24
C GLU A 92 -10.70 -20.22 -6.54
N LEU A 93 -10.33 -18.96 -6.84
CA LEU A 93 -11.31 -17.89 -7.07
C LEU A 93 -11.64 -17.68 -8.55
N GLY A 94 -10.84 -18.24 -9.46
CA GLY A 94 -11.12 -18.29 -10.89
C GLY A 94 -10.60 -17.11 -11.71
N ALA A 95 -10.09 -16.05 -11.09
CA ALA A 95 -9.61 -14.86 -11.78
C ALA A 95 -8.62 -14.04 -10.95
N LEU A 96 -8.03 -13.01 -11.58
CA LEU A 96 -7.37 -11.88 -10.93
C LEU A 96 -7.68 -10.63 -11.76
N ASP A 97 -8.53 -9.75 -11.22
CA ASP A 97 -9.02 -8.55 -11.91
C ASP A 97 -8.42 -7.27 -11.32
N ILE A 98 -8.13 -7.26 -10.02
CA ILE A 98 -7.69 -6.09 -9.27
C ILE A 98 -6.43 -6.43 -8.47
N VAL A 99 -5.45 -5.53 -8.49
CA VAL A 99 -4.26 -5.64 -7.66
C VAL A 99 -4.04 -4.34 -6.90
N SER A 100 -3.97 -4.44 -5.57
CA SER A 100 -3.47 -3.40 -4.68
C SER A 100 -2.09 -3.81 -4.15
N ALA A 101 -1.03 -3.37 -4.84
CA ALA A 101 0.35 -3.53 -4.37
C ALA A 101 0.62 -2.48 -3.28
N ASN A 102 0.17 -2.79 -2.07
CA ASN A 102 0.14 -1.87 -0.94
C ASN A 102 1.25 -2.11 0.10
N ALA A 103 1.77 -3.32 0.23
CA ALA A 103 2.81 -3.65 1.19
C ALA A 103 3.98 -2.65 1.13
N GLY A 104 4.44 -2.22 2.29
CA GLY A 104 5.53 -1.27 2.41
C GLY A 104 5.88 -0.96 3.86
N ILE A 105 7.08 -0.45 4.05
CA ILE A 105 7.64 -0.08 5.35
C ILE A 105 8.08 1.38 5.35
N SER A 106 8.14 1.98 6.55
CA SER A 106 8.69 3.32 6.77
C SER A 106 10.00 3.19 7.55
N PRO A 107 11.06 3.93 7.19
CA PRO A 107 12.34 3.84 7.88
C PRO A 107 12.30 4.54 9.25
N ARG A 108 13.38 4.40 10.00
CA ARG A 108 13.80 5.38 10.99
C ARG A 108 14.07 6.71 10.26
N LEU A 109 13.56 7.82 10.81
CA LEU A 109 13.76 9.14 10.21
C LEU A 109 15.17 9.66 10.57
N ALA A 110 16.05 9.69 9.56
CA ALA A 110 17.43 10.15 9.70
C ALA A 110 17.92 10.83 8.42
N LYS A 111 18.96 11.64 8.52
CA LYS A 111 19.60 12.21 7.33
C LYS A 111 20.17 11.08 6.47
N ILE A 112 20.12 11.27 5.15
CA ILE A 112 20.48 10.19 4.21
C ILE A 112 21.89 9.62 4.41
N TRP A 113 22.83 10.42 4.89
CA TRP A 113 24.20 9.98 5.17
C TRP A 113 24.39 9.37 6.57
N GLU A 114 23.31 9.28 7.37
CA GLU A 114 23.29 8.70 8.71
C GLU A 114 22.57 7.35 8.75
N ILE A 115 21.87 6.96 7.66
CA ILE A 115 21.25 5.64 7.55
C ILE A 115 22.30 4.58 7.27
N THR A 116 22.11 3.39 7.80
CA THR A 116 22.99 2.25 7.54
C THR A 116 22.70 1.63 6.16
N PRO A 117 23.67 0.91 5.57
CA PRO A 117 23.41 0.13 4.35
C PRO A 117 22.21 -0.82 4.50
N GLN A 118 22.05 -1.48 5.66
CA GLN A 118 20.93 -2.38 5.90
C GLN A 118 19.57 -1.66 5.90
N GLU A 119 19.47 -0.46 6.51
CA GLU A 119 18.26 0.36 6.47
C GLU A 119 17.91 0.79 5.03
N TRP A 120 18.91 1.09 4.21
CA TRP A 120 18.73 1.35 2.79
C TRP A 120 18.23 0.12 2.05
N ASP A 121 18.92 -1.02 2.22
CA ASP A 121 18.62 -2.26 1.51
C ASP A 121 17.20 -2.75 1.84
N ASP A 122 16.78 -2.73 3.10
CA ASP A 122 15.43 -3.13 3.51
C ASP A 122 14.36 -2.23 2.88
N GLN A 123 14.60 -0.91 2.84
CA GLN A 123 13.65 0.03 2.21
C GLN A 123 13.49 -0.25 0.70
N ILE A 124 14.58 -0.45 0.00
CA ILE A 124 14.56 -0.74 -1.45
C ILE A 124 13.99 -2.14 -1.70
N ALA A 125 14.41 -3.13 -0.91
CA ALA A 125 13.96 -4.51 -1.06
C ALA A 125 12.44 -4.65 -0.88
N VAL A 126 11.87 -4.01 0.13
CA VAL A 126 10.42 -4.07 0.37
C VAL A 126 9.67 -3.12 -0.57
N ASN A 127 10.00 -1.81 -0.51
CA ASN A 127 9.14 -0.77 -1.09
C ASN A 127 9.27 -0.65 -2.62
N LEU A 128 10.34 -1.14 -3.23
CA LEU A 128 10.56 -1.07 -4.68
C LEU A 128 10.71 -2.45 -5.30
N THR A 129 11.67 -3.26 -4.87
CA THR A 129 11.90 -4.59 -5.43
C THR A 129 10.71 -5.51 -5.17
N GLY A 130 10.10 -5.47 -3.96
CA GLY A 130 8.90 -6.22 -3.63
C GLY A 130 7.67 -5.83 -4.47
N VAL A 131 7.51 -4.54 -4.78
CA VAL A 131 6.48 -4.07 -5.72
C VAL A 131 6.76 -4.60 -7.13
N PHE A 132 8.01 -4.55 -7.59
CA PHE A 132 8.42 -5.13 -8.87
C PHE A 132 8.16 -6.65 -8.91
N ASN A 133 8.48 -7.40 -7.86
CA ASN A 133 8.16 -8.83 -7.76
C ASN A 133 6.64 -9.07 -7.83
N THR A 134 5.86 -8.25 -7.13
CA THR A 134 4.39 -8.31 -7.20
C THR A 134 3.91 -8.17 -8.64
N ILE A 135 4.39 -7.14 -9.36
CA ILE A 135 4.07 -6.91 -10.78
C ILE A 135 4.42 -8.14 -11.64
N ARG A 136 5.64 -8.68 -11.49
CA ARG A 136 6.10 -9.87 -12.24
C ARG A 136 5.23 -11.09 -12.04
N VAL A 137 4.64 -11.23 -10.87
CA VAL A 137 3.80 -12.38 -10.52
C VAL A 137 2.36 -12.19 -10.99
N VAL A 138 1.80 -10.97 -10.87
CA VAL A 138 0.37 -10.74 -11.14
C VAL A 138 0.04 -10.44 -12.60
N VAL A 139 0.96 -9.82 -13.34
CA VAL A 139 0.68 -9.42 -14.73
C VAL A 139 0.44 -10.60 -15.68
N PRO A 140 1.24 -11.68 -15.67
CA PRO A 140 1.00 -12.81 -16.56
C PRO A 140 -0.39 -13.45 -16.40
N PRO A 141 -0.88 -13.80 -15.21
CA PRO A 141 -2.23 -14.36 -15.06
C PRO A 141 -3.34 -13.36 -15.41
N MET A 142 -3.18 -12.04 -15.16
CA MET A 142 -4.15 -11.04 -15.60
C MET A 142 -4.25 -10.98 -17.13
N ILE A 143 -3.13 -10.98 -17.84
CA ILE A 143 -3.09 -11.02 -19.31
C ILE A 143 -3.71 -12.32 -19.85
N ALA A 144 -3.33 -13.46 -19.28
CA ALA A 144 -3.84 -14.76 -19.68
C ALA A 144 -5.35 -14.90 -19.47
N GLY A 145 -5.88 -14.26 -18.41
CA GLY A 145 -7.31 -14.21 -18.13
C GLY A 145 -8.14 -13.43 -19.15
N GLY A 146 -7.54 -12.47 -19.87
CA GLY A 146 -8.17 -11.70 -20.94
C GLY A 146 -9.38 -10.85 -20.52
N ARG A 147 -9.51 -10.54 -19.22
CA ARG A 147 -10.65 -9.83 -18.63
C ARG A 147 -10.40 -8.33 -18.44
N GLY A 148 -9.22 -7.85 -18.84
CA GLY A 148 -8.74 -6.53 -18.45
C GLY A 148 -8.44 -6.43 -16.95
N GLY A 149 -8.57 -5.24 -16.37
CA GLY A 149 -8.44 -5.07 -14.93
C GLY A 149 -7.78 -3.77 -14.49
N ALA A 150 -7.41 -3.71 -13.20
CA ALA A 150 -6.76 -2.54 -12.64
C ALA A 150 -5.69 -2.89 -11.60
N ILE A 151 -4.52 -2.27 -11.72
CA ILE A 151 -3.41 -2.36 -10.78
C ILE A 151 -3.21 -0.99 -10.13
N VAL A 152 -3.17 -0.96 -8.80
CA VAL A 152 -2.83 0.25 -8.06
C VAL A 152 -1.57 -0.01 -7.24
N LEU A 153 -0.53 0.78 -7.50
CA LEU A 153 0.73 0.74 -6.76
C LEU A 153 0.71 1.82 -5.68
N THR A 154 0.87 1.43 -4.43
CA THR A 154 0.90 2.40 -3.32
C THR A 154 2.28 3.04 -3.23
N SER A 155 2.37 4.25 -3.75
CA SER A 155 3.49 5.15 -3.54
C SER A 155 3.31 5.94 -2.23
N SER A 156 3.51 7.24 -2.25
CA SER A 156 3.40 8.17 -1.12
C SER A 156 3.46 9.60 -1.64
N GLY A 157 3.08 10.59 -0.83
CA GLY A 157 3.52 11.98 -1.04
C GLY A 157 5.04 12.10 -1.18
N ALA A 158 5.80 11.21 -0.51
CA ALA A 158 7.25 11.07 -0.63
C ALA A 158 7.74 10.52 -1.99
N GLY A 159 6.86 10.00 -2.82
CA GLY A 159 7.15 9.65 -4.22
C GLY A 159 6.95 10.79 -5.21
N LEU A 160 6.48 11.94 -4.72
CA LEU A 160 6.19 13.13 -5.52
C LEU A 160 6.99 14.36 -5.06
N ALA A 161 7.68 14.28 -3.92
CA ALA A 161 8.48 15.34 -3.35
C ALA A 161 9.63 14.77 -2.51
N GLY A 162 10.72 15.53 -2.37
CA GLY A 162 11.82 15.17 -1.48
C GLY A 162 11.51 15.58 -0.04
N ILE A 163 11.19 14.63 0.81
CA ILE A 163 10.92 14.87 2.23
C ILE A 163 12.22 14.65 3.01
N PRO A 164 12.71 15.64 3.79
CA PRO A 164 13.90 15.47 4.62
C PRO A 164 13.78 14.26 5.55
N HIS A 165 14.90 13.62 5.84
CA HIS A 165 15.02 12.43 6.72
C HIS A 165 14.38 11.15 6.21
N LEU A 166 13.88 11.13 4.96
CA LEU A 166 13.24 9.97 4.31
C LEU A 166 13.98 9.55 3.03
N GLY A 167 15.31 9.69 2.95
CA GLY A 167 16.06 9.52 1.70
C GLY A 167 15.80 8.21 0.97
N ALA A 168 15.98 7.06 1.61
CA ALA A 168 15.72 5.73 1.03
C ALA A 168 14.24 5.52 0.69
N TYR A 169 13.35 5.99 1.56
CA TYR A 169 11.90 5.94 1.34
C TYR A 169 11.49 6.79 0.12
N ASN A 170 11.97 8.05 0.03
CA ASN A 170 11.74 8.90 -1.13
C ASN A 170 12.20 8.21 -2.42
N ALA A 171 13.42 7.66 -2.43
CA ALA A 171 13.96 6.97 -3.59
C ALA A 171 13.08 5.78 -4.02
N SER A 172 12.67 4.94 -3.06
CA SER A 172 11.80 3.79 -3.32
C SER A 172 10.43 4.21 -3.87
N LYS A 173 9.81 5.24 -3.27
CA LYS A 173 8.46 5.67 -3.66
C LYS A 173 8.41 6.47 -4.97
N HIS A 174 9.48 7.19 -5.33
CA HIS A 174 9.67 7.71 -6.70
C HIS A 174 9.82 6.58 -7.72
N GLY A 175 10.58 5.52 -7.37
CA GLY A 175 10.69 4.33 -8.21
C GLY A 175 9.35 3.67 -8.48
N VAL A 176 8.47 3.56 -7.48
CA VAL A 176 7.10 3.03 -7.64
C VAL A 176 6.27 3.89 -8.60
N VAL A 177 6.39 5.21 -8.55
CA VAL A 177 5.75 6.10 -9.53
C VAL A 177 6.23 5.80 -10.95
N GLY A 178 7.56 5.66 -11.13
CA GLY A 178 8.14 5.28 -12.43
C GLY A 178 7.59 3.95 -12.96
N LEU A 179 7.49 2.93 -12.08
CA LEU A 179 6.89 1.64 -12.44
C LEU A 179 5.43 1.79 -12.88
N ALA A 180 4.62 2.56 -12.14
CA ALA A 180 3.21 2.75 -12.49
C ALA A 180 3.02 3.39 -13.87
N LEU A 181 3.80 4.44 -14.17
CA LEU A 181 3.73 5.14 -15.45
C LEU A 181 4.16 4.26 -16.62
N THR A 182 5.22 3.46 -16.43
CA THR A 182 5.70 2.52 -17.44
C THR A 182 4.66 1.43 -17.73
N LEU A 183 4.17 0.78 -16.66
CA LEU A 183 3.18 -0.30 -16.79
C LEU A 183 1.86 0.15 -17.39
N ALA A 184 1.42 1.38 -17.11
CA ALA A 184 0.20 1.94 -17.72
C ALA A 184 0.28 1.91 -19.25
N ASN A 185 1.44 2.22 -19.82
CA ASN A 185 1.66 2.16 -21.27
C ASN A 185 1.80 0.72 -21.79
N GLU A 186 2.51 -0.14 -21.08
CA GLU A 186 2.76 -1.52 -21.50
C GLU A 186 1.49 -2.38 -21.46
N LEU A 187 0.60 -2.15 -20.49
CA LEU A 187 -0.57 -2.97 -20.22
C LEU A 187 -1.86 -2.43 -20.87
N ALA A 188 -1.85 -1.20 -21.44
CA ALA A 188 -3.02 -0.60 -22.05
C ALA A 188 -3.64 -1.49 -23.16
N ARG A 189 -2.82 -2.14 -23.97
CA ARG A 189 -3.30 -3.07 -25.03
C ARG A 189 -4.01 -4.32 -24.48
N HIS A 190 -3.90 -4.60 -23.19
CA HIS A 190 -4.56 -5.71 -22.50
C HIS A 190 -5.77 -5.25 -21.69
N ASP A 191 -6.18 -3.98 -21.84
CA ASP A 191 -7.26 -3.35 -21.06
C ASP A 191 -7.00 -3.40 -19.54
N ILE A 192 -5.73 -3.37 -19.15
CA ILE A 192 -5.31 -3.31 -17.76
C ILE A 192 -4.81 -1.89 -17.45
N ARG A 193 -5.50 -1.21 -16.56
CA ARG A 193 -5.17 0.15 -16.11
C ARG A 193 -4.18 0.10 -14.94
N VAL A 194 -3.21 1.01 -14.91
CA VAL A 194 -2.24 1.08 -13.81
C VAL A 194 -2.12 2.51 -13.30
N ASN A 195 -2.25 2.70 -11.99
CA ASN A 195 -2.15 4.01 -11.36
C ASN A 195 -1.31 3.93 -10.07
N ALA A 196 -0.68 5.05 -9.71
CA ALA A 196 -0.03 5.21 -8.42
C ALA A 196 -0.93 5.97 -7.45
N LEU A 197 -1.17 5.39 -6.27
CA LEU A 197 -1.85 6.05 -5.15
C LEU A 197 -0.79 6.63 -4.22
N CYS A 198 -0.90 7.92 -3.93
CA CYS A 198 0.12 8.67 -3.22
C CYS A 198 -0.43 9.28 -1.90
N PRO A 199 -0.63 8.46 -0.85
CA PRO A 199 -1.13 8.97 0.41
C PRO A 199 -0.13 9.92 1.09
N GLY A 200 -0.65 10.90 1.82
CA GLY A 200 0.09 11.64 2.82
C GLY A 200 0.23 10.84 4.12
N THR A 201 0.19 11.51 5.27
CA THR A 201 0.20 10.84 6.57
C THR A 201 -1.13 10.13 6.79
N VAL A 202 -1.10 8.80 7.01
CA VAL A 202 -2.27 7.96 7.29
C VAL A 202 -2.22 7.45 8.72
N GLY A 203 -3.33 7.48 9.45
CA GLY A 203 -3.47 7.05 10.84
C GLY A 203 -3.35 5.51 11.00
N THR A 204 -2.17 4.97 10.79
CA THR A 204 -1.85 3.53 10.88
C THR A 204 -0.74 3.27 11.90
N PRO A 205 -0.52 2.03 12.33
CA PRO A 205 0.60 1.68 13.21
C PRO A 205 1.97 2.16 12.70
N MET A 206 2.18 2.22 11.39
CA MET A 206 3.38 2.80 10.77
C MET A 206 3.65 4.26 11.21
N VAL A 207 2.61 5.01 11.56
CA VAL A 207 2.70 6.39 12.05
C VAL A 207 2.50 6.45 13.56
N THR A 208 1.46 5.79 14.06
CA THR A 208 1.04 5.93 15.47
C THR A 208 1.94 5.20 16.46
N GLN A 209 2.71 4.20 16.01
CA GLN A 209 3.62 3.40 16.83
C GLN A 209 5.11 3.63 16.50
N ASN A 210 5.42 4.44 15.50
CA ASN A 210 6.79 4.71 15.08
C ASN A 210 7.39 5.87 15.89
N ARG A 211 8.31 5.52 16.82
CA ARG A 211 8.93 6.50 17.73
C ARG A 211 9.76 7.56 17.01
N SER A 212 10.47 7.21 15.95
CA SER A 212 11.28 8.18 15.21
C SER A 212 10.40 9.24 14.53
N GLN A 213 9.21 8.88 14.09
CA GLN A 213 8.25 9.87 13.57
C GLN A 213 7.79 10.84 14.67
N HIS A 214 7.51 10.35 15.87
CA HIS A 214 7.11 11.21 16.98
C HIS A 214 8.24 12.22 17.31
N SER A 215 9.48 11.75 17.43
CA SER A 215 10.63 12.60 17.66
C SER A 215 10.91 13.59 16.53
N PHE A 216 10.67 13.20 15.29
CA PHE A 216 10.81 14.08 14.13
C PHE A 216 9.82 15.24 14.15
N PHE A 217 8.56 15.00 14.46
CA PHE A 217 7.53 16.03 14.51
C PHE A 217 7.60 16.90 15.78
N ARG A 218 8.25 16.41 16.83
CA ARG A 218 8.42 17.13 18.10
C ARG A 218 9.86 17.01 18.62
N PRO A 219 10.84 17.53 17.88
CA PRO A 219 12.25 17.50 18.28
C PRO A 219 12.55 18.32 19.55
N ASP A 220 11.61 19.16 19.96
CA ASP A 220 11.67 19.97 21.18
C ASP A 220 11.37 19.17 22.44
N LEU A 221 10.83 17.94 22.33
CA LEU A 221 10.49 17.05 23.43
C LEU A 221 11.44 15.83 23.50
N PRO A 222 11.91 15.44 24.68
CA PRO A 222 12.79 14.27 24.82
C PRO A 222 12.07 12.94 24.57
N ALA A 223 10.75 12.88 24.80
CA ALA A 223 9.90 11.70 24.59
C ALA A 223 8.48 12.13 24.18
N PRO A 224 8.28 12.53 22.93
CA PRO A 224 6.98 13.02 22.48
C PRO A 224 5.95 11.89 22.44
N SER A 225 4.74 12.20 22.89
CA SER A 225 3.60 11.31 22.82
C SER A 225 2.93 11.36 21.44
N LEU A 226 2.02 10.40 21.17
CA LEU A 226 1.16 10.45 19.99
C LEU A 226 0.32 11.74 19.96
N THR A 227 -0.19 12.21 21.10
CA THR A 227 -0.96 13.45 21.20
C THR A 227 -0.14 14.67 20.77
N ASP A 228 1.14 14.74 21.19
CA ASP A 228 2.07 15.80 20.77
C ASP A 228 2.31 15.76 19.26
N THR A 229 2.49 14.58 18.71
CA THR A 229 2.66 14.36 17.26
C THR A 229 1.42 14.78 16.49
N MET A 230 0.23 14.40 16.95
CA MET A 230 -1.05 14.82 16.34
C MET A 230 -1.20 16.34 16.31
N ALA A 231 -0.82 17.03 17.40
CA ALA A 231 -0.86 18.48 17.46
C ALA A 231 0.09 19.15 16.46
N ALA A 232 1.27 18.58 16.25
CA ALA A 232 2.22 19.04 15.25
C ALA A 232 1.72 18.80 13.80
N LEU A 233 1.22 17.59 13.53
CA LEU A 233 0.65 17.22 12.23
C LEU A 233 -0.53 18.10 11.83
N LYS A 234 -1.43 18.44 12.76
CA LYS A 234 -2.53 19.39 12.51
C LYS A 234 -2.04 20.76 12.02
N LYS A 235 -0.92 21.25 12.54
CA LYS A 235 -0.35 22.54 12.14
C LYS A 235 0.22 22.54 10.73
N VAL A 236 0.72 21.38 10.25
CA VAL A 236 1.30 21.25 8.92
C VAL A 236 0.29 20.79 7.87
N SER A 237 -0.88 20.37 8.26
CA SER A 237 -1.96 19.97 7.35
C SER A 237 -2.82 21.15 6.92
N PRO A 238 -2.98 21.47 5.63
CA PRO A 238 -3.88 22.51 5.15
C PRO A 238 -5.34 22.32 5.60
N LEU A 239 -5.83 21.07 5.70
CA LEU A 239 -7.17 20.78 6.18
C LEU A 239 -7.27 20.72 7.73
N GLY A 240 -6.17 20.94 8.46
CA GLY A 240 -6.14 21.00 9.91
C GLY A 240 -6.41 19.66 10.62
N ARG A 241 -6.23 18.52 9.93
CA ARG A 241 -6.37 17.18 10.51
C ARG A 241 -4.98 16.54 10.68
N PRO A 242 -4.74 15.72 11.72
CA PRO A 242 -3.42 15.14 11.97
C PRO A 242 -3.01 14.13 10.89
N TRP A 243 -3.97 13.41 10.33
CA TRP A 243 -3.79 12.41 9.27
C TRP A 243 -5.10 12.19 8.51
N ILE A 244 -5.05 11.39 7.47
CA ILE A 244 -6.20 10.80 6.80
C ILE A 244 -6.44 9.39 7.35
N GLU A 245 -7.69 8.95 7.36
CA GLU A 245 -7.99 7.60 7.82
C GLU A 245 -7.74 6.58 6.69
N PRO A 246 -7.41 5.31 7.02
CA PRO A 246 -7.20 4.26 6.01
C PRO A 246 -8.38 4.14 5.02
N ILE A 247 -9.60 4.35 5.47
CA ILE A 247 -10.81 4.29 4.64
C ILE A 247 -10.83 5.36 3.54
N ASP A 248 -10.25 6.55 3.78
CA ASP A 248 -10.20 7.60 2.76
C ASP A 248 -9.33 7.18 1.58
N VAL A 249 -8.20 6.49 1.88
CA VAL A 249 -7.32 5.91 0.87
C VAL A 249 -8.01 4.74 0.15
N SER A 250 -8.77 3.92 0.89
CA SER A 250 -9.51 2.80 0.33
C SER A 250 -10.64 3.23 -0.61
N ASN A 251 -11.30 4.35 -0.33
CA ASN A 251 -12.30 4.93 -1.24
C ASN A 251 -11.68 5.42 -2.55
N ALA A 252 -10.47 6.01 -2.50
CA ALA A 252 -9.74 6.39 -3.69
C ALA A 252 -9.28 5.16 -4.49
N LEU A 253 -8.77 4.12 -3.82
CA LEU A 253 -8.46 2.83 -4.45
C LEU A 253 -9.70 2.28 -5.17
N LEU A 254 -10.83 2.18 -4.48
CA LEU A 254 -12.08 1.65 -5.05
C LEU A 254 -12.51 2.42 -6.29
N TRP A 255 -12.43 3.75 -6.28
CA TRP A 255 -12.73 4.56 -7.46
C TRP A 255 -11.80 4.22 -8.63
N LEU A 256 -10.48 4.11 -8.38
CA LEU A 256 -9.51 3.77 -9.41
C LEU A 256 -9.73 2.39 -10.02
N VAL A 257 -10.18 1.39 -9.25
CA VAL A 257 -10.32 0.02 -9.72
C VAL A 257 -11.71 -0.33 -10.24
N SER A 258 -12.71 0.50 -9.96
CA SER A 258 -14.08 0.34 -10.46
C SER A 258 -14.26 0.89 -11.88
N ASP A 259 -15.43 0.67 -12.46
CA ASP A 259 -15.81 1.21 -13.78
C ASP A 259 -15.93 2.74 -13.78
N GLU A 260 -16.06 3.37 -12.61
CA GLU A 260 -16.04 4.83 -12.50
C GLU A 260 -14.69 5.43 -12.93
N GLY A 261 -13.59 4.67 -12.70
CA GLY A 261 -12.24 5.01 -13.13
C GLY A 261 -11.83 4.42 -14.48
N ARG A 262 -12.73 3.90 -15.32
CA ARG A 262 -12.43 3.13 -16.55
C ARG A 262 -11.55 3.84 -17.58
N TYR A 263 -11.49 5.16 -17.55
CA TYR A 263 -10.63 5.96 -18.43
C TYR A 263 -9.42 6.58 -17.73
N VAL A 264 -9.12 6.10 -16.50
CA VAL A 264 -8.01 6.63 -15.69
C VAL A 264 -6.90 5.59 -15.63
N THR A 265 -5.78 5.88 -16.29
CA THR A 265 -4.54 5.09 -16.25
C THR A 265 -3.33 6.00 -16.33
N GLY A 266 -2.20 5.62 -15.75
CA GLY A 266 -0.96 6.38 -15.81
C GLY A 266 -0.96 7.67 -14.98
N ILE A 267 -1.79 7.76 -13.92
CA ILE A 267 -1.78 8.93 -13.03
C ILE A 267 -1.13 8.63 -11.69
N THR A 268 -0.68 9.70 -11.04
CA THR A 268 -0.36 9.74 -9.62
C THR A 268 -1.46 10.48 -8.88
N LEU A 269 -2.19 9.79 -8.00
CA LEU A 269 -3.31 10.35 -7.26
C LEU A 269 -2.92 10.64 -5.81
N PRO A 270 -2.65 11.90 -5.42
CA PRO A 270 -2.38 12.26 -4.05
C PRO A 270 -3.65 12.28 -3.21
N ILE A 271 -3.58 11.67 -2.02
CA ILE A 271 -4.59 11.75 -0.96
C ILE A 271 -3.82 12.25 0.27
N ASP A 272 -3.60 13.57 0.39
CA ASP A 272 -2.62 14.14 1.29
C ASP A 272 -3.07 15.39 2.04
N GLN A 273 -4.35 15.70 2.02
CA GLN A 273 -4.93 16.91 2.63
C GLN A 273 -4.34 18.23 2.09
N GLY A 274 -3.69 18.20 0.90
CA GLY A 274 -3.04 19.36 0.30
C GLY A 274 -1.64 19.64 0.86
N THR A 275 -1.04 18.73 1.65
CA THR A 275 0.27 18.97 2.29
C THR A 275 1.38 19.23 1.28
N ARG A 276 1.30 18.62 0.10
CA ARG A 276 2.29 18.81 -0.98
C ARG A 276 2.28 20.22 -1.58
N ASN A 277 1.16 20.93 -1.51
CA ASN A 277 0.99 22.25 -2.13
C ASN A 277 1.37 23.41 -1.18
N ARG A 278 1.93 23.11 -0.02
CA ARG A 278 2.44 24.16 0.85
C ARG A 278 3.72 24.76 0.26
N PRO A 279 3.84 26.11 0.29
CA PRO A 279 5.08 26.82 -0.09
C PRO A 279 6.22 26.51 0.86
#